data_9cf8bcac33fc4de9f45074ff47365be9
#
_entry.id   9cf8bcac33fc4de9f45074ff47365be9
#
_cell.length_a   1.000
_cell.length_b   1.000
_cell.length_c   1.000
_cell.angle_alpha   90.00
_cell.angle_beta   90.00
_cell.angle_gamma   90.00
#
_symmetry.space_group_name_H-M   'P 1'
#
loop_
_entity.id
_entity.type
_entity.pdbx_description
1 polymer ?
#
loop_
_entity_poly.entity_id
_entity_poly.type
_entity_poly.pdbx_seq_one_letter_code
_entity_poly.pdbx_strand_id
1 'polypeptide(L)'
;MIMKKILYILAAAICLLTSCEKQLKFPEKLYGDWYCHSTSLTSTDVHVYVTFNADSFTLYQKIGDGAYRVYSGTYTLTPGADGLYILSGEYSDGTPWGAEYAVLSSSNDTMVLTAGDVTETYTRVTGGIPEDVKNSAAPVKSAGDAGKAADGAEGLRFL
;
A
#
# COMPACT_ATOMS: atom_id res chain seq x y z
N MET A 1 0.09 46.66 -37.14
CA MET A 1 1.03 45.52 -37.27
C MET A 1 1.62 45.07 -35.92
N ILE A 2 1.53 45.88 -34.88
CA ILE A 2 2.10 45.60 -33.53
C ILE A 2 1.21 44.65 -32.70
N MET A 3 -0.10 44.78 -32.80
CA MET A 3 -1.04 43.93 -32.01
C MET A 3 -0.98 42.42 -32.32
N LYS A 4 -0.70 42.03 -33.57
CA LYS A 4 -0.55 40.61 -33.94
C LYS A 4 0.69 39.95 -33.33
N LYS A 5 1.79 40.70 -33.15
CA LYS A 5 3.03 40.20 -32.55
C LYS A 5 2.91 40.00 -31.04
N ILE A 6 2.10 40.80 -30.34
CA ILE A 6 1.84 40.66 -28.90
C ILE A 6 1.00 39.41 -28.63
N LEU A 7 0.06 39.08 -29.51
CA LEU A 7 -0.79 37.90 -29.37
C LEU A 7 0.02 36.58 -29.48
N TYR A 8 1.03 36.52 -30.34
CA TYR A 8 1.91 35.36 -30.48
C TYR A 8 2.86 35.17 -29.28
N ILE A 9 3.30 36.25 -28.66
CA ILE A 9 4.16 36.21 -27.48
C ILE A 9 3.36 35.71 -26.28
N LEU A 10 2.09 36.09 -26.14
CA LEU A 10 1.21 35.61 -25.05
C LEU A 10 0.85 34.13 -25.22
N ALA A 11 0.63 33.66 -26.44
CA ALA A 11 0.35 32.25 -26.73
C ALA A 11 1.57 31.37 -26.47
N ALA A 12 2.80 31.85 -26.75
CA ALA A 12 4.02 31.08 -26.47
C ALA A 12 4.34 30.97 -24.96
N ALA A 13 3.96 31.99 -24.17
CA ALA A 13 4.18 31.96 -22.71
C ALA A 13 3.27 30.98 -21.98
N ILE A 14 2.08 30.66 -22.51
CA ILE A 14 1.14 29.71 -21.92
C ILE A 14 1.61 28.27 -22.12
N CYS A 15 2.35 27.97 -23.19
CA CYS A 15 2.86 26.63 -23.45
C CYS A 15 4.04 26.19 -22.54
N LEU A 16 4.65 27.11 -21.80
CA LEU A 16 5.79 26.79 -20.91
C LEU A 16 5.38 26.44 -19.48
N LEU A 17 4.09 26.52 -19.15
CA LEU A 17 3.58 26.21 -17.80
C LEU A 17 2.94 24.81 -17.68
N THR A 18 2.90 24.04 -18.76
CA THR A 18 2.65 22.61 -18.63
C THR A 18 3.94 21.95 -18.13
N SER A 19 4.22 22.12 -16.85
CA SER A 19 5.08 21.20 -16.11
C SER A 19 4.54 19.80 -16.38
N CYS A 20 5.25 19.06 -17.23
CA CYS A 20 4.97 17.66 -17.47
C CYS A 20 5.37 16.92 -16.19
N GLU A 21 4.55 17.00 -15.14
CA GLU A 21 4.64 16.04 -14.05
C GLU A 21 4.51 14.67 -14.72
N LYS A 22 5.60 13.93 -14.67
CA LYS A 22 5.66 12.58 -15.18
C LYS A 22 4.62 11.79 -14.38
N GLN A 23 3.41 11.68 -14.91
CA GLN A 23 2.38 10.87 -14.27
C GLN A 23 2.90 9.44 -14.20
N LEU A 24 3.27 9.03 -13.00
CA LEU A 24 3.64 7.64 -12.74
C LEU A 24 2.49 6.76 -13.22
N LYS A 25 2.82 5.81 -14.08
CA LYS A 25 1.84 4.81 -14.52
C LYS A 25 1.55 3.89 -13.35
N PHE A 26 0.31 3.48 -13.20
CA PHE A 26 0.01 2.32 -12.41
C PHE A 26 0.69 1.10 -13.08
N PRO A 27 1.49 0.25 -12.42
CA PRO A 27 1.59 0.04 -10.97
C PRO A 27 2.66 0.85 -10.21
N GLU A 28 3.45 1.71 -10.86
CA GLU A 28 4.54 2.46 -10.21
C GLU A 28 4.07 3.29 -9.00
N LYS A 29 2.79 3.70 -8.99
CA LYS A 29 2.18 4.42 -7.85
C LYS A 29 2.04 3.56 -6.60
N LEU A 30 2.00 2.24 -6.74
CA LEU A 30 1.91 1.31 -5.63
C LEU A 30 3.24 1.19 -4.87
N TYR A 31 4.38 1.32 -5.58
CA TYR A 31 5.69 1.10 -4.98
C TYR A 31 6.01 2.09 -3.87
N GLY A 32 6.69 1.59 -2.84
CA GLY A 32 7.13 2.34 -1.67
C GLY A 32 6.49 1.90 -0.38
N ASP A 33 6.63 2.74 0.63
CA ASP A 33 6.21 2.44 2.00
C ASP A 33 4.86 3.08 2.30
N TRP A 34 3.99 2.31 2.92
CA TRP A 34 2.63 2.69 3.26
C TRP A 34 2.30 2.37 4.70
N TYR A 35 1.43 3.16 5.31
CA TYR A 35 0.93 2.96 6.65
C TYR A 35 -0.59 2.98 6.67
N CYS A 36 -1.18 2.05 7.40
CA CYS A 36 -2.59 2.01 7.73
C CYS A 36 -2.78 1.80 9.23
N HIS A 37 -3.75 2.50 9.79
CA HIS A 37 -4.27 2.24 11.13
C HIS A 37 -5.75 1.88 10.98
N SER A 38 -6.11 0.70 11.42
CA SER A 38 -7.46 0.16 11.30
C SER A 38 -7.99 -0.31 12.64
N THR A 39 -9.29 -0.09 12.85
CA THR A 39 -10.09 -0.67 13.94
C THR A 39 -11.24 -1.50 13.40
N SER A 40 -11.36 -1.62 12.07
CA SER A 40 -12.55 -2.15 11.39
C SER A 40 -12.72 -3.65 11.56
N LEU A 41 -11.63 -4.41 11.61
CA LEU A 41 -11.69 -5.86 11.53
C LEU A 41 -11.88 -6.57 12.87
N THR A 42 -11.44 -5.98 13.98
CA THR A 42 -11.32 -6.71 15.25
C THR A 42 -11.82 -5.93 16.46
N SER A 43 -12.29 -4.69 16.31
CA SER A 43 -12.49 -3.73 17.42
C SER A 43 -11.20 -3.47 18.23
N THR A 44 -10.06 -3.86 17.68
CA THR A 44 -8.73 -3.72 18.27
C THR A 44 -7.89 -2.89 17.33
N ASP A 45 -7.03 -2.04 17.86
CA ASP A 45 -6.11 -1.24 17.05
C ASP A 45 -5.17 -2.12 16.26
N VAL A 46 -5.12 -1.94 14.95
CA VAL A 46 -4.20 -2.61 14.06
C VAL A 46 -3.34 -1.57 13.35
N HIS A 47 -2.04 -1.69 13.53
CA HIS A 47 -1.06 -0.85 12.84
C HIS A 47 -0.34 -1.67 11.79
N VAL A 48 -0.37 -1.22 10.55
CA VAL A 48 0.23 -1.90 9.42
C VAL A 48 1.16 -0.95 8.70
N TYR A 49 2.41 -1.36 8.55
CA TYR A 49 3.31 -0.78 7.56
C TYR A 49 3.55 -1.81 6.47
N VAL A 50 3.50 -1.40 5.22
CA VAL A 50 3.80 -2.29 4.10
C VAL A 50 4.68 -1.58 3.08
N THR A 51 5.72 -2.27 2.64
CA THR A 51 6.56 -1.88 1.51
C THR A 51 6.15 -2.72 0.31
N PHE A 52 5.79 -2.08 -0.79
CA PHE A 52 5.63 -2.74 -2.08
C PHE A 52 6.82 -2.42 -2.98
N ASN A 53 7.45 -3.47 -3.51
CA ASN A 53 8.43 -3.41 -4.59
C ASN A 53 7.77 -3.88 -5.90
N ALA A 54 8.54 -4.19 -6.94
CA ALA A 54 8.00 -4.56 -8.25
C ALA A 54 7.13 -5.83 -8.22
N ASP A 55 7.47 -6.81 -7.39
CA ASP A 55 6.85 -8.14 -7.32
C ASP A 55 6.79 -8.71 -5.90
N SER A 56 7.28 -7.97 -4.93
CA SER A 56 7.41 -8.43 -3.55
C SER A 56 6.90 -7.39 -2.56
N PHE A 57 6.50 -7.86 -1.38
CA PHE A 57 6.11 -7.00 -0.27
C PHE A 57 6.83 -7.40 1.02
N THR A 58 6.92 -6.42 1.91
CA THR A 58 7.26 -6.63 3.32
C THR A 58 6.22 -5.94 4.18
N LEU A 59 5.60 -6.68 5.09
CA LEU A 59 4.51 -6.24 5.96
C LEU A 59 4.97 -6.26 7.41
N TYR A 60 4.81 -5.15 8.12
CA TYR A 60 4.99 -5.05 9.57
C TYR A 60 3.62 -4.80 10.18
N GLN A 61 3.15 -5.72 10.99
CA GLN A 61 1.83 -5.67 11.60
C GLN A 61 1.93 -5.71 13.12
N LYS A 62 1.16 -4.83 13.77
CA LYS A 62 0.97 -4.82 15.22
C LYS A 62 -0.52 -4.83 15.53
N ILE A 63 -0.96 -5.70 16.43
CA ILE A 63 -2.34 -5.81 16.88
C ILE A 63 -2.40 -5.48 18.37
N GLY A 64 -3.21 -4.48 18.72
CA GLY A 64 -3.33 -3.99 20.09
C GLY A 64 -1.97 -3.58 20.69
N ASP A 65 -1.72 -4.00 21.92
CA ASP A 65 -0.49 -3.73 22.65
C ASP A 65 0.66 -4.71 22.33
N GLY A 66 0.44 -5.63 21.38
CA GLY A 66 1.44 -6.62 20.97
C GLY A 66 2.69 -6.01 20.32
N ALA A 67 3.70 -6.84 20.09
CA ALA A 67 4.88 -6.44 19.31
C ALA A 67 4.59 -6.47 17.81
N TYR A 68 5.37 -5.71 17.04
CA TYR A 68 5.35 -5.84 15.58
C TYR A 68 5.81 -7.24 15.15
N ARG A 69 5.13 -7.77 14.13
CA ARG A 69 5.52 -8.98 13.42
C ARG A 69 5.82 -8.64 11.98
N VAL A 70 6.83 -9.26 11.41
CA VAL A 70 7.21 -9.03 10.02
C VAL A 70 6.90 -10.25 9.17
N TYR A 71 6.23 -10.00 8.05
CA TYR A 71 5.89 -10.95 7.00
C TYR A 71 6.48 -10.45 5.68
N SER A 72 6.76 -11.36 4.78
CA SER A 72 7.17 -11.03 3.42
C SER A 72 6.55 -12.01 2.43
N GLY A 73 6.61 -11.67 1.16
CA GLY A 73 6.11 -12.52 0.10
C GLY A 73 6.11 -11.84 -1.24
N THR A 74 5.36 -12.41 -2.16
CA THR A 74 5.18 -11.91 -3.52
C THR A 74 3.72 -11.50 -3.74
N TYR A 75 3.51 -10.61 -4.68
CA TYR A 75 2.17 -10.20 -5.08
C TYR A 75 2.04 -10.06 -6.58
N THR A 76 0.83 -10.07 -7.05
CA THR A 76 0.45 -9.78 -8.42
C THR A 76 -0.58 -8.68 -8.47
N LEU A 77 -0.54 -7.91 -9.55
CA LEU A 77 -1.48 -6.84 -9.82
C LEU A 77 -2.09 -7.09 -11.20
N THR A 78 -3.36 -7.44 -11.24
CA THR A 78 -4.06 -7.78 -12.48
C THR A 78 -5.16 -6.75 -12.79
N PRO A 79 -5.40 -6.43 -14.07
CA PRO A 79 -6.57 -5.65 -14.44
C PRO A 79 -7.85 -6.38 -14.04
N GLY A 80 -8.69 -5.73 -13.27
CA GLY A 80 -10.02 -6.21 -12.91
C GLY A 80 -11.11 -5.59 -13.79
N ALA A 81 -12.37 -5.86 -13.46
CA ALA A 81 -13.51 -5.21 -14.07
C ALA A 81 -13.51 -3.70 -13.77
N ASP A 82 -14.21 -2.92 -14.59
CA ASP A 82 -14.43 -1.47 -14.40
C ASP A 82 -13.16 -0.62 -14.33
N GLY A 83 -12.03 -1.14 -14.84
CA GLY A 83 -10.76 -0.42 -14.86
C GLY A 83 -10.02 -0.37 -13.50
N LEU A 84 -10.50 -1.10 -12.52
CA LEU A 84 -9.82 -1.30 -11.25
C LEU A 84 -8.68 -2.31 -11.42
N TYR A 85 -7.71 -2.27 -10.51
CA TYR A 85 -6.70 -3.30 -10.40
C TYR A 85 -7.00 -4.19 -9.20
N ILE A 86 -6.74 -5.48 -9.35
CA ILE A 86 -6.85 -6.47 -8.28
C ILE A 86 -5.45 -6.85 -7.82
N LEU A 87 -5.22 -6.69 -6.54
CA LEU A 87 -4.00 -7.02 -5.84
C LEU A 87 -4.23 -8.34 -5.09
N SER A 88 -3.41 -9.33 -5.37
CA SER A 88 -3.40 -10.63 -4.69
C SER A 88 -1.97 -11.05 -4.41
N GLY A 89 -1.75 -11.90 -3.42
CA GLY A 89 -0.38 -12.28 -3.07
C GLY A 89 -0.30 -13.56 -2.26
N GLU A 90 0.95 -13.93 -2.02
CA GLU A 90 1.33 -15.11 -1.26
C GLU A 90 2.48 -14.76 -0.31
N TYR A 91 2.39 -15.22 0.92
CA TYR A 91 3.47 -15.10 1.89
C TYR A 91 4.62 -16.04 1.55
N SER A 92 5.81 -15.73 2.05
CA SER A 92 7.03 -16.53 1.81
C SER A 92 6.95 -17.99 2.32
N ASP A 93 5.96 -18.31 3.15
CA ASP A 93 5.68 -19.68 3.59
C ASP A 93 4.70 -20.44 2.67
N GLY A 94 4.31 -19.84 1.53
CA GLY A 94 3.38 -20.42 0.58
C GLY A 94 1.89 -20.24 0.94
N THR A 95 1.59 -19.49 2.00
CA THR A 95 0.20 -19.19 2.36
C THR A 95 -0.31 -18.03 1.50
N PRO A 96 -1.45 -18.16 0.79
CA PRO A 96 -2.04 -17.04 0.07
C PRO A 96 -2.54 -15.97 1.04
N TRP A 97 -2.67 -14.74 0.56
CA TRP A 97 -3.38 -13.69 1.29
C TRP A 97 -4.82 -14.11 1.61
N GLY A 98 -5.37 -13.56 2.67
CA GLY A 98 -6.72 -13.88 3.12
C GLY A 98 -7.82 -13.40 2.16
N ALA A 99 -7.51 -12.44 1.28
CA ALA A 99 -8.43 -11.90 0.29
C ALA A 99 -7.67 -11.34 -0.93
N GLU A 100 -8.42 -11.11 -2.00
CA GLU A 100 -8.01 -10.25 -3.10
C GLU A 100 -8.50 -8.84 -2.83
N TYR A 101 -7.67 -7.84 -3.10
CA TYR A 101 -7.98 -6.44 -2.82
C TYR A 101 -8.17 -5.67 -4.12
N ALA A 102 -9.33 -5.03 -4.28
CA ALA A 102 -9.49 -4.05 -5.35
C ALA A 102 -8.83 -2.73 -4.94
N VAL A 103 -8.01 -2.19 -5.84
CA VAL A 103 -7.38 -0.87 -5.66
C VAL A 103 -8.36 0.19 -6.17
N LEU A 104 -9.10 0.83 -5.25
CA LEU A 104 -10.11 1.83 -5.59
C LEU A 104 -9.49 3.14 -6.03
N SER A 105 -8.39 3.53 -5.40
CA SER A 105 -7.63 4.71 -5.77
C SER A 105 -6.18 4.58 -5.33
N SER A 106 -5.29 5.21 -6.08
CA SER A 106 -3.89 5.37 -5.68
C SER A 106 -3.39 6.71 -6.19
N SER A 107 -2.90 7.51 -5.27
CA SER A 107 -2.25 8.79 -5.54
C SER A 107 -0.78 8.72 -5.09
N ASN A 108 -0.09 9.84 -5.10
CA ASN A 108 1.27 9.89 -4.55
C ASN A 108 1.29 9.66 -3.03
N ASP A 109 0.24 10.04 -2.33
CA ASP A 109 0.20 10.09 -0.86
C ASP A 109 -0.81 9.13 -0.23
N THR A 110 -1.79 8.64 -0.98
CA THR A 110 -2.85 7.77 -0.47
C THR A 110 -3.13 6.60 -1.41
N MET A 111 -3.44 5.45 -0.83
CA MET A 111 -3.91 4.26 -1.51
C MET A 111 -5.13 3.71 -0.76
N VAL A 112 -6.18 3.38 -1.49
CA VAL A 112 -7.40 2.79 -0.90
C VAL A 112 -7.57 1.39 -1.45
N LEU A 113 -7.58 0.42 -0.55
CA LEU A 113 -7.82 -0.99 -0.83
C LEU A 113 -9.16 -1.43 -0.26
N THR A 114 -9.87 -2.28 -0.99
CA THR A 114 -11.12 -2.89 -0.51
C THR A 114 -11.14 -4.39 -0.76
N ALA A 115 -11.65 -5.15 0.20
CA ALA A 115 -11.91 -6.56 0.11
C ALA A 115 -13.27 -6.89 0.78
N GLY A 116 -14.24 -7.33 0.00
CA GLY A 116 -15.62 -7.46 0.49
C GLY A 116 -16.16 -6.11 0.98
N ASP A 117 -16.64 -6.09 2.21
CA ASP A 117 -17.21 -4.90 2.85
C ASP A 117 -16.17 -4.06 3.60
N VAL A 118 -14.90 -4.48 3.60
CA VAL A 118 -13.82 -3.78 4.31
C VAL A 118 -13.06 -2.88 3.35
N THR A 119 -12.93 -1.62 3.71
CA THR A 119 -12.17 -0.63 2.94
C THR A 119 -11.17 0.06 3.86
N GLU A 120 -9.90 0.03 3.47
CA GLU A 120 -8.80 0.59 4.25
C GLU A 120 -8.03 1.63 3.45
N THR A 121 -7.65 2.69 4.13
CA THR A 121 -6.86 3.77 3.54
C THR A 121 -5.44 3.74 4.07
N TYR A 122 -4.52 3.63 3.15
CA TYR A 122 -3.09 3.68 3.41
C TYR A 122 -2.55 5.06 3.08
N THR A 123 -1.70 5.58 3.94
CA THR A 123 -0.97 6.83 3.72
C THR A 123 0.49 6.51 3.41
N ARG A 124 1.07 7.22 2.45
CA ARG A 124 2.48 7.02 2.09
C ARG A 124 3.39 7.47 3.22
N VAL A 125 4.38 6.64 3.53
CA VAL A 125 5.40 6.95 4.53
C VAL A 125 6.60 7.59 3.83
N THR A 126 6.81 8.88 4.08
CA THR A 126 7.99 9.60 3.58
C THR A 126 9.17 9.36 4.50
N GLY A 127 10.32 9.00 3.93
CA GLY A 127 11.53 8.71 4.73
C GLY A 127 11.70 7.26 5.14
N GLY A 128 10.80 6.38 4.73
CA GLY A 128 10.87 4.94 5.02
C GLY A 128 10.14 4.53 6.30
N ILE A 129 9.91 3.24 6.46
CA ILE A 129 9.32 2.68 7.69
C ILE A 129 10.23 2.99 8.88
N PRO A 130 9.67 3.46 10.02
CA PRO A 130 10.45 3.80 11.21
C PRO A 130 11.37 2.66 11.67
N GLU A 131 12.59 3.01 12.09
CA GLU A 131 13.59 2.02 12.47
C GLU A 131 13.21 1.25 13.75
N ASP A 132 12.48 1.87 14.67
CA ASP A 132 11.94 1.20 15.86
C ASP A 132 10.92 0.12 15.50
N VAL A 133 10.12 0.31 14.45
CA VAL A 133 9.21 -0.70 13.91
C VAL A 133 10.01 -1.88 13.34
N LYS A 134 11.01 -1.62 12.50
CA LYS A 134 11.84 -2.65 11.89
C LYS A 134 12.62 -3.45 12.93
N ASN A 135 13.22 -2.76 13.92
CA ASN A 135 14.06 -3.38 14.95
C ASN A 135 13.25 -4.15 16.00
N SER A 136 12.00 -3.77 16.25
CA SER A 136 11.12 -4.47 17.20
C SER A 136 10.36 -5.63 16.59
N ALA A 137 10.31 -5.72 15.26
CA ALA A 137 9.53 -6.74 14.58
C ALA A 137 10.18 -8.12 14.63
N ALA A 138 9.44 -9.11 15.13
CA ALA A 138 9.86 -10.49 15.11
C ALA A 138 9.46 -11.16 13.78
N PRO A 139 10.37 -11.91 13.11
CA PRO A 139 10.04 -12.65 11.92
C PRO A 139 9.09 -13.81 12.25
N VAL A 140 8.03 -13.98 11.47
CA VAL A 140 7.14 -15.13 11.54
C VAL A 140 7.65 -16.21 10.61
N LYS A 141 8.05 -17.34 11.17
CA LYS A 141 8.75 -18.43 10.45
C LYS A 141 7.81 -19.34 9.65
N SER A 142 6.53 -19.42 10.02
CA SER A 142 5.52 -20.18 9.27
C SER A 142 4.09 -19.86 9.73
N ALA A 143 3.10 -20.19 8.89
CA ALA A 143 1.69 -20.07 9.24
C ALA A 143 1.31 -20.90 10.50
N GLY A 144 2.05 -21.98 10.78
CA GLY A 144 1.86 -22.82 11.98
C GLY A 144 2.25 -22.14 13.30
N ASP A 145 3.16 -21.17 13.28
CA ASP A 145 3.57 -20.42 14.47
C ASP A 145 2.58 -19.29 14.81
N ALA A 146 1.81 -18.82 13.83
CA ALA A 146 0.77 -17.82 14.05
C ALA A 146 -0.43 -18.37 14.86
N GLY A 147 -0.65 -19.69 14.85
CA GLY A 147 -1.77 -20.35 15.53
C GLY A 147 -1.52 -20.80 16.98
N LYS A 148 -0.30 -20.62 17.51
CA LYS A 148 0.07 -21.08 18.86
C LYS A 148 0.23 -19.97 19.90
N ALA A 149 0.17 -18.72 19.52
CA ALA A 149 0.22 -17.60 20.46
C ALA A 149 -1.21 -17.31 20.95
N ALA A 150 -1.39 -17.28 22.24
CA ALA A 150 -2.66 -17.15 22.93
C ALA A 150 -3.51 -15.96 22.44
N ASP A 151 -4.82 -16.22 22.37
CA ASP A 151 -5.90 -15.26 22.12
C ASP A 151 -6.10 -14.77 20.68
N GLY A 152 -7.09 -15.34 20.07
CA GLY A 152 -8.01 -14.90 18.97
C GLY A 152 -7.58 -13.90 17.88
N ALA A 153 -6.70 -12.98 18.16
CA ALA A 153 -6.27 -11.92 17.23
C ALA A 153 -4.90 -12.18 16.58
N GLU A 154 -4.10 -13.10 17.11
CA GLU A 154 -2.71 -13.30 16.63
C GLU A 154 -2.58 -14.08 15.31
N GLY A 155 -3.65 -14.69 14.82
CA GLY A 155 -3.70 -15.40 13.54
C GLY A 155 -4.12 -14.53 12.34
N LEU A 156 -4.56 -13.30 12.58
CA LEU A 156 -4.99 -12.41 11.52
C LEU A 156 -3.77 -11.77 10.83
N ARG A 157 -3.58 -12.10 9.58
CA ARG A 157 -2.68 -11.38 8.67
C ARG A 157 -3.50 -10.34 7.94
N PHE A 158 -2.99 -9.12 7.83
CA PHE A 158 -3.75 -7.98 7.32
C PHE A 158 -3.82 -7.92 5.78
N LEU A 159 -3.03 -8.69 5.08
CA LEU A 159 -3.13 -8.90 3.63
C LEU A 159 -3.54 -10.34 3.33
#